data_846f417738a9d371e171547b3c5d4bf0
#
_entry.id   846f417738a9d371e171547b3c5d4bf0
#
_cell.length_a   1.000
_cell.length_b   1.000
_cell.length_c   1.000
_cell.angle_alpha   90.00
_cell.angle_beta   90.00
_cell.angle_gamma   90.00
#
_symmetry.space_group_name_H-M   'P 1'
#
loop_
_entity.id
_entity.type
_entity.pdbx_description
1 polymer ?
#
loop_
_entity_poly.entity_id
_entity_poly.type
_entity_poly.pdbx_seq_one_letter_code
_entity_poly.pdbx_strand_id
1 'polypeptide(L)' 'MVGLQFVPRSRMLEVTVTPDRPPRWEWQVCSNGEMIANGFEDGQEKARFEGYNAMFLLLAAGWNL' A
#
# COMPACT_ATOMS: atom_id res chain seq x y z
N MET A 1 -21.62 21.04 1.10
CA MET A 1 -21.15 20.94 1.02
C MET A 1 -20.41 20.60 1.02
N VAL A 2 -20.15 20.48 1.05
CA VAL A 2 -19.47 20.22 0.89
C VAL A 2 -18.45 20.12 0.94
N GLY A 3 -18.12 20.20 0.92
CA GLY A 3 -17.03 20.25 0.75
C GLY A 3 -16.18 19.58 1.22
N LEU A 4 -16.12 19.13 1.55
CA LEU A 4 -15.31 18.55 1.93
C LEU A 4 -14.63 17.80 1.50
N GLN A 5 -14.69 17.62 0.97
CA GLN A 5 -14.14 16.89 0.49
C GLN A 5 -13.10 17.05 0.10
N PHE A 6 -12.67 17.48 0.00
CA PHE A 6 -11.59 17.66 -0.47
C PHE A 6 -10.67 17.20 0.22
N VAL A 7 -10.80 16.62 0.70
CA VAL A 7 -10.00 16.19 1.36
C VAL A 7 -9.21 15.44 0.64
N PRO A 8 -8.21 15.29 0.68
CA PRO A 8 -7.31 14.69 -0.03
C PRO A 8 -7.30 13.32 -0.08
N ARG A 9 -8.19 12.80 -0.26
CA ARG A 9 -8.27 11.56 -0.42
C ARG A 9 -7.34 11.04 -1.33
N SER A 10 -7.02 11.70 -2.25
CA SER A 10 -6.17 11.19 -3.24
C SER A 10 -4.80 10.91 -2.73
N ARG A 11 -4.49 11.35 -1.56
CA ARG A 11 -3.22 11.10 -1.06
C ARG A 11 -3.14 9.93 -0.20
N MET A 12 -4.18 9.19 -0.03
CA MET A 12 -4.15 8.11 0.87
C MET A 12 -3.53 6.89 0.29
N LEU A 13 -2.57 6.32 0.93
CA LEU A 13 -1.98 5.05 0.56
C LEU A 13 -2.39 3.99 1.58
N GLU A 14 -2.63 2.79 1.10
CA GLU A 14 -3.00 1.68 1.95
C GLU A 14 -2.12 0.50 1.66
N VAL A 15 -1.82 -0.28 2.69
CA VAL A 15 -1.08 -1.51 2.52
C VAL A 15 -2.02 -2.66 2.80
N THR A 16 -2.10 -3.60 1.89
CA THR A 16 -2.87 -4.81 2.10
C THR A 16 -1.96 -6.01 1.92
N VAL A 17 -2.29 -7.11 2.58
CA VAL A 17 -1.51 -8.32 2.50
C VAL A 17 -2.48 -9.47 2.29
N THR A 18 -2.28 -10.24 1.25
CA THR A 18 -3.18 -11.35 0.94
C THR A 18 -2.37 -12.61 0.73
N PRO A 19 -2.94 -13.77 1.07
CA PRO A 19 -2.25 -15.02 0.83
C PRO A 19 -2.18 -15.30 -0.66
N ASP A 20 -1.07 -15.88 -1.07
CA ASP A 20 -0.93 -16.29 -2.44
C ASP A 20 -0.93 -17.81 -2.41
N ARG A 21 0.19 -18.47 -2.62
CA ARG A 21 0.28 -19.90 -2.48
C ARG A 21 1.12 -20.13 -1.30
N PRO A 22 0.67 -20.77 -0.25
CA PRO A 22 1.45 -20.91 0.96
C PRO A 22 2.82 -21.47 0.62
N PRO A 23 3.86 -21.00 1.25
CA PRO A 23 3.84 -20.00 2.33
C PRO A 23 3.93 -18.56 1.85
N ARG A 24 3.61 -18.31 0.62
CA ARG A 24 3.84 -17.02 0.02
C ARG A 24 2.68 -16.07 0.26
N TRP A 25 3.00 -14.84 0.51
CA TRP A 25 2.02 -13.77 0.72
C TRP A 25 2.35 -12.61 -0.19
N GLU A 26 1.33 -11.95 -0.67
CA GLU A 26 1.53 -10.79 -1.51
C GLU A 26 1.23 -9.55 -0.72
N TRP A 27 2.12 -8.56 -0.76
CA TRP A 27 1.82 -7.26 -0.20
C TRP A 27 1.50 -6.33 -1.36
N GLN A 28 0.57 -5.42 -1.11
CA GLN A 28 0.19 -4.45 -2.13
C GLN A 28 0.15 -3.07 -1.49
N VAL A 29 0.58 -2.06 -2.22
CA VAL A 29 0.39 -0.68 -1.82
C VAL A 29 -0.58 -0.09 -2.82
N CYS A 30 -1.68 0.45 -2.32
CA CYS A 30 -2.75 0.95 -3.17
C CYS A 30 -3.00 2.42 -2.89
N SER A 31 -3.38 3.12 -3.94
CA SER A 31 -3.74 4.52 -3.84
C SER A 31 -5.14 4.66 -4.43
N ASN A 32 -6.09 5.05 -3.59
CA ASN A 32 -7.48 5.20 -4.04
C ASN A 32 -8.00 3.92 -4.70
N GLY A 33 -7.64 2.78 -4.13
CA GLY A 33 -8.12 1.51 -4.65
C GLY A 33 -7.32 0.96 -5.81
N GLU A 34 -6.30 1.66 -6.24
CA GLU A 34 -5.50 1.22 -7.37
C GLU A 34 -4.15 0.74 -6.87
N MET A 35 -3.75 -0.46 -7.25
CA MET A 35 -2.49 -1.00 -6.82
C MET A 35 -1.34 -0.31 -7.56
N ILE A 36 -0.41 0.25 -6.80
CA ILE A 36 0.71 0.96 -7.39
C ILE A 36 2.04 0.27 -7.11
N ALA A 37 2.06 -0.70 -6.23
CA ALA A 37 3.27 -1.47 -5.97
C ALA A 37 2.87 -2.77 -5.34
N ASN A 38 3.65 -3.82 -5.55
CA ASN A 38 3.39 -5.09 -4.92
C ASN A 38 4.66 -5.92 -4.85
N GLY A 39 4.61 -6.97 -4.06
CA GLY A 39 5.72 -7.89 -3.97
C GLY A 39 5.26 -9.13 -3.23
N PHE A 40 6.15 -10.10 -3.13
CA PHE A 40 5.81 -11.38 -2.52
C PHE A 40 6.86 -11.75 -1.48
N GLU A 41 6.41 -12.31 -0.37
CA GLU A 41 7.30 -12.71 0.70
C GLU A 41 6.84 -14.05 1.27
N ASP A 42 7.74 -14.71 1.99
CA ASP A 42 7.45 -16.01 2.54
C ASP A 42 6.79 -15.96 3.89
N GLY A 43 5.95 -15.06 4.16
CA GLY A 43 5.30 -14.98 5.46
C GLY A 43 4.48 -13.74 5.55
N GLN A 44 3.42 -13.81 6.34
CA GLN A 44 2.50 -12.69 6.44
C GLN A 44 3.16 -11.46 7.04
N GLU A 45 3.91 -11.64 8.11
CA GLU A 45 4.50 -10.50 8.77
C GLU A 45 5.58 -9.86 7.94
N LYS A 46 6.35 -10.69 7.23
CA LYS A 46 7.37 -10.15 6.37
C LYS A 46 6.74 -9.40 5.22
N ALA A 47 5.63 -9.91 4.68
CA ALA A 47 4.93 -9.21 3.61
C ALA A 47 4.41 -7.86 4.11
N ARG A 48 3.86 -7.83 5.33
CA ARG A 48 3.38 -6.58 5.88
C ARG A 48 4.51 -5.57 6.06
N PHE A 49 5.64 -6.05 6.56
CA PHE A 49 6.79 -5.19 6.76
C PHE A 49 7.26 -4.59 5.43
N GLU A 50 7.36 -5.44 4.41
CA GLU A 50 7.83 -4.96 3.12
C GLU A 50 6.82 -4.01 2.48
N GLY A 51 5.54 -4.27 2.69
CA GLY A 51 4.51 -3.38 2.18
C GLY A 51 4.59 -1.99 2.78
N TYR A 52 4.75 -1.92 4.10
CA TYR A 52 4.87 -0.63 4.75
C TYR A 52 6.17 0.06 4.37
N ASN A 53 7.25 -0.72 4.21
CA ASN A 53 8.50 -0.15 3.79
C ASN A 53 8.37 0.48 2.41
N ALA A 54 7.70 -0.22 1.49
CA ALA A 54 7.47 0.30 0.16
C ALA A 54 6.62 1.56 0.20
N MET A 55 5.60 1.58 1.06
CA MET A 55 4.76 2.75 1.19
C MET A 55 5.56 3.95 1.67
N PHE A 56 6.43 3.74 2.67
CA PHE A 56 7.24 4.84 3.17
C PHE A 56 8.19 5.36 2.09
N LEU A 57 8.73 4.47 1.28
CA LEU A 57 9.61 4.90 0.21
C LEU A 57 8.86 5.73 -0.83
N LEU A 58 7.63 5.33 -1.12
CA LEU A 58 6.82 6.09 -2.06
C LEU A 58 6.50 7.47 -1.51
N LEU A 59 6.15 7.54 -0.24
CA LEU A 59 5.87 8.83 0.37
C LEU A 59 7.10 9.70 0.41
N ALA A 60 8.25 9.12 0.71
CA ALA A 60 9.49 9.87 0.75
C ALA A 60 9.86 10.39 -0.63
N ALA A 61 9.43 9.71 -1.67
CA ALA A 61 9.70 10.14 -3.03
C ALA A 61 8.67 11.16 -3.53
N GLY A 62 7.73 11.53 -2.67
CA GLY A 62 6.76 12.55 -3.05
C GLY A 62 5.50 12.01 -3.69
N TRP A 63 5.23 10.72 -3.50
CA TRP A 63 4.08 10.12 -4.16
C TRP A 63 2.77 10.83 -3.84
N ASN A 64 2.65 11.34 -2.65
CA ASN A 64 1.40 11.94 -2.24
C ASN A 64 1.27 13.40 -2.65
N LEU A 65 2.12 13.88 -3.46
CA LEU A 65 2.03 15.26 -3.93
C LEU A 65 1.19 15.39 -5.24
#